data_8792e6aafa8e4682cc2fa3ed8cc81f97
#
_entry.id   8792e6aafa8e4682cc2fa3ed8cc81f97
#
_cell.length_a   1.000
_cell.length_b   1.000
_cell.length_c   1.000
_cell.angle_alpha   90.00
_cell.angle_beta   90.00
_cell.angle_gamma   90.00
#
_symmetry.space_group_name_H-M   'P 1'
#
loop_
_entity.id
_entity.type
_entity.pdbx_description
1 polymer ?
#
loop_
_entity_poly.entity_id
_entity_poly.type
_entity_poly.pdbx_seq_one_letter_code
_entity_poly.pdbx_strand_id
1 'polypeptide(L)'
;NKNALKSLTQSDFIIDLTKEGLMHSKETKEILSSGSRIMTISDEHPEILSRLKPDLHLKEIVRDAVSKSKKSKSMEVTCERGTNLKINLLNTNTVGVWGWTDKPGTLAHWPGGLVVSFPNKSSVNGKLVFKQGDINLTFKRYFESEVIFIIENDYVVDILGNGTDAVLMKSYLKGFNDKDAYATSHVGWGLNKRSRYEALTMYDKNDLNGTEMRALAGGFLFSIGANEFAGR
;
A
#
# COMPACT_ATOMS: atom_id res chain seq x y z
N ASN A 1 -16.04 18.10 12.64
CA ASN A 1 -16.26 19.51 12.99
C ASN A 1 -16.67 20.28 11.73
N LYS A 2 -17.90 20.85 11.70
CA LYS A 2 -18.47 21.56 10.53
C LYS A 2 -17.61 22.74 10.06
N ASN A 3 -16.99 23.48 10.98
CA ASN A 3 -16.14 24.62 10.62
C ASN A 3 -14.83 24.17 9.93
N ALA A 4 -14.24 23.07 10.40
CA ALA A 4 -13.05 22.50 9.75
C ALA A 4 -13.37 22.03 8.33
N LEU A 5 -14.48 21.31 8.14
CA LEU A 5 -14.92 20.84 6.82
C LEU A 5 -15.14 22.02 5.86
N LYS A 6 -15.82 23.08 6.33
CA LYS A 6 -16.03 24.31 5.54
C LYS A 6 -14.71 24.95 5.11
N SER A 7 -13.74 25.05 6.00
CA SER A 7 -12.41 25.57 5.65
C SER A 7 -11.69 24.71 4.63
N LEU A 8 -11.76 23.38 4.78
CA LEU A 8 -11.12 22.43 3.85
C LEU A 8 -11.75 22.48 2.44
N THR A 9 -13.08 22.57 2.34
CA THR A 9 -13.78 22.69 1.04
C THR A 9 -13.59 24.02 0.35
N GLN A 10 -13.10 25.04 1.04
CA GLN A 10 -12.77 26.36 0.50
C GLN A 10 -11.27 26.54 0.16
N SER A 11 -10.46 25.53 0.43
CA SER A 11 -9.02 25.56 0.19
C SER A 11 -8.69 25.01 -1.19
N ASP A 12 -7.76 25.65 -1.91
CA ASP A 12 -7.26 25.12 -3.20
C ASP A 12 -6.34 23.91 -3.00
N PHE A 13 -5.61 23.89 -1.88
CA PHE A 13 -4.63 22.85 -1.58
C PHE A 13 -4.53 22.60 -0.07
N ILE A 14 -4.60 21.34 0.29
CA ILE A 14 -4.54 20.84 1.67
C ILE A 14 -3.32 19.94 1.80
N ILE A 15 -2.46 20.24 2.79
CA ILE A 15 -1.40 19.33 3.21
C ILE A 15 -1.85 18.68 4.50
N ASP A 16 -2.08 17.39 4.43
CA ASP A 16 -2.53 16.57 5.55
C ASP A 16 -1.33 15.92 6.23
N LEU A 17 -0.98 16.44 7.41
CA LEU A 17 0.10 15.95 8.28
C LEU A 17 -0.45 15.25 9.52
N THR A 18 -1.73 14.91 9.54
CA THR A 18 -2.35 14.24 10.68
C THR A 18 -1.93 12.77 10.72
N LYS A 19 -1.92 12.18 11.90
CA LYS A 19 -1.49 10.80 12.09
C LYS A 19 -2.39 9.79 11.37
N GLU A 20 -3.70 9.98 11.49
CA GLU A 20 -4.71 9.11 10.88
C GLU A 20 -4.88 9.38 9.38
N GLY A 21 -4.60 10.61 8.93
CA GLY A 21 -4.79 11.05 7.56
C GLY A 21 -6.25 11.21 7.15
N LEU A 22 -6.48 12.07 6.13
CA LEU A 22 -7.80 12.31 5.56
C LEU A 22 -8.26 11.20 4.60
N MET A 23 -7.36 10.38 4.10
CA MET A 23 -7.64 9.48 2.97
C MET A 23 -8.85 8.57 3.17
N HIS A 24 -9.04 8.06 4.38
CA HIS A 24 -10.15 7.17 4.73
C HIS A 24 -11.28 7.88 5.46
N SER A 25 -11.21 9.22 5.55
CA SER A 25 -12.29 10.03 6.13
C SER A 25 -13.49 10.07 5.19
N LYS A 26 -14.69 9.98 5.75
CA LYS A 26 -15.95 10.14 5.00
C LYS A 26 -16.09 11.51 4.35
N GLU A 27 -15.44 12.52 4.90
CA GLU A 27 -15.42 13.90 4.42
C GLU A 27 -14.53 14.10 3.17
N THR A 28 -13.60 13.20 2.91
CA THR A 28 -12.64 13.31 1.80
C THR A 28 -13.34 13.46 0.45
N LYS A 29 -14.41 12.70 0.22
CA LYS A 29 -15.20 12.80 -1.01
C LYS A 29 -15.78 14.20 -1.24
N GLU A 30 -16.32 14.82 -0.18
CA GLU A 30 -16.88 16.17 -0.24
C GLU A 30 -15.79 17.21 -0.51
N ILE A 31 -14.65 17.10 0.18
CA ILE A 31 -13.49 17.98 0.00
C ILE A 31 -12.95 17.89 -1.44
N LEU A 32 -12.77 16.71 -1.99
CA LEU A 32 -12.31 16.55 -3.36
C LEU A 32 -13.33 17.05 -4.38
N SER A 33 -14.63 16.85 -4.12
CA SER A 33 -15.72 17.32 -4.99
C SER A 33 -15.81 18.86 -5.06
N SER A 34 -15.32 19.58 -4.05
CA SER A 34 -15.22 21.05 -4.08
C SER A 34 -14.09 21.57 -4.99
N GLY A 35 -13.23 20.69 -5.49
CA GLY A 35 -12.05 21.05 -6.28
C GLY A 35 -10.75 21.14 -5.48
N SER A 36 -10.81 21.04 -4.16
CA SER A 36 -9.62 21.03 -3.31
C SER A 36 -8.68 19.87 -3.66
N ARG A 37 -7.38 20.09 -3.59
CA ARG A 37 -6.37 19.04 -3.75
C ARG A 37 -5.85 18.63 -2.37
N ILE A 38 -5.64 17.35 -2.17
CA ILE A 38 -5.11 16.84 -0.90
C ILE A 38 -3.77 16.16 -1.13
N MET A 39 -2.77 16.56 -0.37
CA MET A 39 -1.47 15.92 -0.27
C MET A 39 -1.34 15.29 1.10
N THR A 40 -1.38 13.96 1.17
CA THR A 40 -1.30 13.21 2.42
C THR A 40 0.15 12.83 2.72
N ILE A 41 0.64 13.26 3.88
CA ILE A 41 1.99 13.01 4.41
C ILE A 41 1.84 12.45 5.85
N SER A 42 0.88 11.58 6.05
CA SER A 42 0.50 11.12 7.38
C SER A 42 1.58 10.25 8.01
N ASP A 43 1.93 10.57 9.25
CA ASP A 43 2.82 9.78 10.12
C ASP A 43 4.17 9.43 9.47
N GLU A 44 4.81 10.38 8.78
CA GLU A 44 6.11 10.20 8.17
C GLU A 44 7.15 11.14 8.78
N HIS A 45 8.31 10.60 9.11
CA HIS A 45 9.40 11.35 9.76
C HIS A 45 9.89 12.50 8.85
N PRO A 46 10.13 13.71 9.39
CA PRO A 46 10.53 14.90 8.58
C PRO A 46 11.80 14.71 7.74
N GLU A 47 12.75 13.88 8.17
CA GLU A 47 13.95 13.56 7.38
C GLU A 47 13.59 12.85 6.06
N ILE A 48 12.55 12.00 6.05
CA ILE A 48 12.07 11.34 4.85
C ILE A 48 11.61 12.41 3.85
N LEU A 49 10.89 13.45 4.31
CA LEU A 49 10.47 14.59 3.48
C LEU A 49 11.65 15.30 2.80
N SER A 50 12.72 15.54 3.53
CA SER A 50 13.90 16.21 2.97
C SER A 50 14.63 15.36 1.93
N ARG A 51 14.57 14.03 2.07
CA ARG A 51 15.29 13.07 1.25
C ARG A 51 14.53 12.65 0.00
N LEU A 52 13.23 12.40 0.12
CA LEU A 52 12.37 11.92 -0.96
C LEU A 52 11.61 13.06 -1.64
N LYS A 53 12.33 14.04 -2.18
CA LYS A 53 11.73 15.17 -2.90
C LYS A 53 10.93 14.68 -4.12
N PRO A 54 9.85 15.38 -4.51
CA PRO A 54 9.11 15.12 -5.73
C PRO A 54 10.04 15.03 -6.96
N ASP A 55 9.75 14.07 -7.84
CA ASP A 55 10.56 13.79 -9.03
C ASP A 55 9.64 13.61 -10.25
N LEU A 56 9.71 14.52 -11.21
CA LEU A 56 8.89 14.49 -12.43
C LEU A 56 9.11 13.21 -13.23
N HIS A 57 10.35 12.72 -13.29
CA HIS A 57 10.66 11.48 -13.99
C HIS A 57 10.00 10.26 -13.33
N LEU A 58 9.87 10.27 -11.99
CA LEU A 58 9.17 9.21 -11.27
C LEU A 58 7.69 9.12 -11.69
N LYS A 59 7.04 10.25 -11.98
CA LYS A 59 5.66 10.27 -12.50
C LYS A 59 5.53 9.53 -13.82
N GLU A 60 6.48 9.71 -14.74
CA GLU A 60 6.49 9.02 -16.03
C GLU A 60 6.64 7.50 -15.83
N ILE A 61 7.60 7.09 -15.01
CA ILE A 61 7.84 5.67 -14.69
C ILE A 61 6.58 5.03 -14.08
N VAL A 62 5.93 5.70 -13.13
CA VAL A 62 4.70 5.20 -12.49
C VAL A 62 3.56 5.11 -13.51
N ARG A 63 3.37 6.11 -14.38
CA ARG A 63 2.34 6.08 -15.41
C ARG A 63 2.53 4.94 -16.41
N ASP A 64 3.77 4.70 -16.83
CA ASP A 64 4.11 3.58 -17.72
C ASP A 64 3.81 2.23 -17.05
N ALA A 65 4.17 2.08 -15.78
CA ALA A 65 3.88 0.88 -15.02
C ALA A 65 2.37 0.65 -14.84
N VAL A 66 1.58 1.70 -14.55
CA VAL A 66 0.11 1.63 -14.52
C VAL A 66 -0.45 1.23 -15.88
N SER A 67 0.06 1.83 -16.97
CA SER A 67 -0.38 1.49 -18.34
C SER A 67 -0.10 0.03 -18.69
N LYS A 68 1.07 -0.49 -18.33
CA LYS A 68 1.41 -1.91 -18.50
C LYS A 68 0.47 -2.82 -17.71
N SER A 69 0.21 -2.51 -16.45
CA SER A 69 -0.70 -3.30 -15.60
C SER A 69 -2.12 -3.35 -16.17
N LYS A 70 -2.66 -2.20 -16.61
CA LYS A 70 -4.00 -2.11 -17.21
C LYS A 70 -4.15 -2.87 -18.53
N LYS A 71 -3.06 -3.08 -19.26
CA LYS A 71 -3.03 -3.86 -20.51
C LYS A 71 -2.79 -5.35 -20.25
N SER A 72 -2.34 -5.72 -19.07
CA SER A 72 -2.03 -7.10 -18.71
C SER A 72 -3.28 -7.85 -18.28
N LYS A 73 -3.36 -9.12 -18.66
CA LYS A 73 -4.44 -10.03 -18.24
C LYS A 73 -4.16 -10.71 -16.91
N SER A 74 -2.88 -10.91 -16.60
CA SER A 74 -2.43 -11.57 -15.37
C SER A 74 -1.09 -11.02 -14.91
N MET A 75 -0.82 -11.19 -13.62
CA MET A 75 0.47 -11.01 -12.99
C MET A 75 0.88 -12.34 -12.34
N GLU A 76 2.10 -12.75 -12.59
CA GLU A 76 2.72 -13.88 -11.90
C GLU A 76 3.88 -13.36 -11.06
N VAL A 77 3.90 -13.74 -9.79
CA VAL A 77 4.97 -13.39 -8.86
C VAL A 77 5.66 -14.67 -8.44
N THR A 78 6.93 -14.79 -8.79
CA THR A 78 7.75 -15.96 -8.47
C THR A 78 9.08 -15.53 -7.86
N CYS A 79 9.63 -16.34 -6.98
CA CYS A 79 11.00 -16.19 -6.50
C CYS A 79 11.61 -17.55 -6.17
N GLU A 80 12.94 -17.61 -6.13
CA GLU A 80 13.70 -18.83 -5.78
C GLU A 80 13.35 -19.37 -4.39
N ARG A 81 12.81 -18.54 -3.51
CA ARG A 81 12.43 -18.92 -2.14
C ARG A 81 11.04 -19.59 -2.07
N GLY A 82 10.38 -19.76 -3.21
CA GLY A 82 9.18 -20.58 -3.34
C GLY A 82 7.87 -19.80 -3.43
N THR A 83 7.89 -18.45 -3.53
CA THR A 83 6.70 -17.70 -3.93
C THR A 83 6.27 -18.14 -5.32
N ASN A 84 4.98 -18.44 -5.48
CA ASN A 84 4.32 -18.71 -6.75
C ASN A 84 2.87 -18.24 -6.62
N LEU A 85 2.65 -16.99 -6.99
CA LEU A 85 1.37 -16.30 -6.85
C LEU A 85 0.86 -15.90 -8.24
N LYS A 86 -0.39 -16.21 -8.53
CA LYS A 86 -1.08 -15.84 -9.76
C LYS A 86 -2.21 -14.87 -9.45
N ILE A 87 -2.26 -13.77 -10.19
CA ILE A 87 -3.22 -12.70 -10.00
C ILE A 87 -3.88 -12.39 -11.34
N ASN A 88 -5.19 -12.50 -11.41
CA ASN A 88 -5.94 -12.07 -12.58
C ASN A 88 -6.10 -10.55 -12.54
N LEU A 89 -5.67 -9.86 -13.59
CA LEU A 89 -5.72 -8.40 -13.71
C LEU A 89 -6.82 -7.90 -14.65
N LEU A 90 -7.63 -8.78 -15.22
CA LEU A 90 -8.72 -8.37 -16.12
C LEU A 90 -9.69 -7.44 -15.39
N ASN A 91 -9.92 -6.26 -15.97
CA ASN A 91 -10.82 -5.23 -15.42
C ASN A 91 -10.47 -4.80 -13.98
N THR A 92 -9.22 -5.00 -13.56
CA THR A 92 -8.75 -4.61 -12.25
C THR A 92 -8.51 -3.10 -12.22
N ASN A 93 -8.97 -2.43 -11.14
CA ASN A 93 -8.60 -1.05 -10.91
C ASN A 93 -7.12 -0.97 -10.53
N THR A 94 -6.35 -0.20 -11.30
CA THR A 94 -4.91 0.03 -11.06
C THR A 94 -4.65 1.52 -11.00
N VAL A 95 -4.00 1.95 -9.94
CA VAL A 95 -3.64 3.34 -9.68
C VAL A 95 -2.13 3.50 -9.50
N GLY A 96 -1.64 4.70 -9.78
CA GLY A 96 -0.25 5.08 -9.57
C GLY A 96 -0.14 6.22 -8.57
N VAL A 97 0.87 6.14 -7.71
CA VAL A 97 1.20 7.17 -6.74
C VAL A 97 2.57 7.74 -7.08
N TRP A 98 2.63 8.99 -7.52
CA TRP A 98 3.90 9.66 -7.86
C TRP A 98 4.32 10.73 -6.86
N GLY A 99 3.57 10.93 -5.78
CA GLY A 99 3.98 11.75 -4.65
C GLY A 99 3.53 13.20 -4.67
N TRP A 100 2.64 13.60 -5.58
CA TRP A 100 1.98 14.93 -5.57
C TRP A 100 0.68 14.93 -6.37
N THR A 101 -0.09 16.01 -6.21
CA THR A 101 -1.31 16.28 -6.96
C THR A 101 -1.18 17.58 -7.76
N ASP A 102 -1.56 17.55 -9.04
CA ASP A 102 -1.51 18.67 -9.99
C ASP A 102 -2.89 18.99 -10.61
N LYS A 103 -3.95 18.30 -10.17
CA LYS A 103 -5.30 18.47 -10.70
C LYS A 103 -6.29 18.76 -9.58
N PRO A 104 -7.24 19.71 -9.77
CA PRO A 104 -8.35 19.90 -8.84
C PRO A 104 -9.09 18.59 -8.52
N GLY A 105 -9.57 18.47 -7.30
CA GLY A 105 -10.34 17.31 -6.87
C GLY A 105 -9.56 16.00 -6.78
N THR A 106 -8.21 16.05 -6.63
CA THR A 106 -7.39 14.85 -6.53
C THR A 106 -6.65 14.77 -5.22
N LEU A 107 -6.41 13.52 -4.78
CA LEU A 107 -5.62 13.19 -3.60
C LEU A 107 -4.34 12.49 -4.05
N ALA A 108 -3.22 12.82 -3.45
CA ALA A 108 -1.96 12.13 -3.59
C ALA A 108 -1.34 11.79 -2.24
N HIS A 109 -0.60 10.71 -2.22
CA HIS A 109 0.27 10.33 -1.12
C HIS A 109 1.70 10.72 -1.39
N TRP A 110 2.39 11.07 -0.34
CA TRP A 110 3.84 11.21 -0.35
C TRP A 110 4.46 10.17 0.61
N PRO A 111 5.63 9.58 0.28
CA PRO A 111 6.38 9.68 -0.98
C PRO A 111 5.73 8.93 -2.14
N GLY A 112 6.10 9.32 -3.36
CA GLY A 112 5.68 8.64 -4.58
C GLY A 112 6.57 7.47 -4.97
N GLY A 113 6.16 6.77 -6.03
CA GLY A 113 6.87 5.64 -6.59
C GLY A 113 6.17 4.30 -6.31
N LEU A 114 4.84 4.27 -6.43
CA LEU A 114 4.06 3.07 -6.14
C LEU A 114 3.03 2.83 -7.24
N VAL A 115 2.87 1.58 -7.64
CA VAL A 115 1.75 1.09 -8.45
C VAL A 115 0.95 0.09 -7.63
N VAL A 116 -0.36 0.26 -7.61
CA VAL A 116 -1.29 -0.56 -6.82
C VAL A 116 -2.42 -1.04 -7.70
N SER A 117 -2.70 -2.32 -7.68
CA SER A 117 -3.84 -2.97 -8.31
C SER A 117 -4.75 -3.59 -7.25
N PHE A 118 -6.05 -3.39 -7.41
CA PHE A 118 -7.09 -3.92 -6.52
C PHE A 118 -7.77 -5.11 -7.19
N PRO A 119 -7.34 -6.35 -6.93
CA PRO A 119 -7.87 -7.53 -7.61
C PRO A 119 -9.36 -7.71 -7.40
N ASN A 120 -10.05 -8.15 -8.46
CA ASN A 120 -11.46 -8.52 -8.40
C ASN A 120 -11.65 -9.83 -7.59
N LYS A 121 -12.89 -10.20 -7.32
CA LYS A 121 -13.21 -11.46 -6.61
C LYS A 121 -12.58 -12.68 -7.31
N SER A 122 -12.03 -13.59 -6.51
CA SER A 122 -11.44 -14.87 -6.94
C SER A 122 -10.27 -14.72 -7.93
N SER A 123 -9.54 -13.61 -7.80
CA SER A 123 -8.45 -13.24 -8.72
C SER A 123 -7.08 -13.72 -8.26
N VAL A 124 -6.89 -13.96 -6.96
CA VAL A 124 -5.56 -14.21 -6.37
C VAL A 124 -5.48 -15.63 -5.83
N ASN A 125 -4.50 -16.41 -6.32
CA ASN A 125 -4.28 -17.77 -5.91
C ASN A 125 -2.79 -18.11 -5.87
N GLY A 126 -2.41 -18.98 -4.94
CA GLY A 126 -1.07 -19.54 -4.88
C GLY A 126 -0.41 -19.42 -3.52
N LYS A 127 0.91 -19.32 -3.54
CA LYS A 127 1.75 -19.28 -2.34
C LYS A 127 2.61 -18.03 -2.32
N LEU A 128 2.58 -17.31 -1.20
CA LEU A 128 3.45 -16.16 -0.94
C LEU A 128 4.36 -16.49 0.24
N VAL A 129 5.67 -16.42 0.01
CA VAL A 129 6.70 -16.75 1.00
C VAL A 129 7.41 -15.49 1.44
N PHE A 130 7.37 -15.22 2.72
CA PHE A 130 8.17 -14.19 3.39
C PHE A 130 9.37 -14.86 4.05
N LYS A 131 10.54 -14.29 3.87
CA LYS A 131 11.81 -14.76 4.43
C LYS A 131 12.43 -13.70 5.34
N GLN A 132 13.44 -14.11 6.06
CA GLN A 132 14.27 -13.18 6.84
C GLN A 132 14.69 -11.98 5.99
N GLY A 133 14.44 -10.78 6.49
CA GLY A 133 14.72 -9.52 5.82
C GLY A 133 13.56 -8.96 5.01
N ASP A 134 12.51 -9.72 4.70
CA ASP A 134 11.31 -9.14 4.09
C ASP A 134 10.61 -8.17 5.06
N ILE A 135 9.92 -7.18 4.50
CA ILE A 135 9.34 -6.09 5.28
C ILE A 135 7.93 -6.47 5.75
N ASN A 136 7.70 -6.41 7.06
CA ASN A 136 6.38 -6.53 7.68
C ASN A 136 5.90 -5.17 8.19
N LEU A 137 5.05 -4.49 7.41
CA LEU A 137 4.50 -3.18 7.80
C LEU A 137 3.38 -3.28 8.83
N THR A 138 2.75 -4.43 9.01
CA THR A 138 1.77 -4.66 10.08
C THR A 138 2.40 -4.44 11.46
N PHE A 139 3.61 -4.96 11.66
CA PHE A 139 4.36 -4.83 12.91
C PHE A 139 5.51 -3.81 12.83
N LYS A 140 5.67 -3.14 11.68
CA LYS A 140 6.75 -2.18 11.40
C LYS A 140 8.12 -2.76 11.77
N ARG A 141 8.43 -3.94 11.21
CA ARG A 141 9.71 -4.65 11.40
C ARG A 141 10.03 -5.54 10.20
N TYR A 142 11.23 -6.08 10.15
CA TYR A 142 11.57 -7.13 9.20
C TYR A 142 11.15 -8.49 9.74
N PHE A 143 10.82 -9.43 8.83
CA PHE A 143 10.68 -10.83 9.20
C PHE A 143 12.02 -11.39 9.65
N GLU A 144 12.04 -12.14 10.73
CA GLU A 144 13.20 -12.87 11.24
C GLU A 144 13.10 -14.38 10.98
N SER A 145 11.88 -14.85 10.71
CA SER A 145 11.60 -16.24 10.41
C SER A 145 10.65 -16.34 9.21
N GLU A 146 10.68 -17.51 8.55
CA GLU A 146 9.82 -17.77 7.39
C GLU A 146 8.35 -17.77 7.77
N VAL A 147 7.55 -17.09 6.94
CA VAL A 147 6.09 -17.15 6.95
C VAL A 147 5.60 -17.44 5.54
N ILE A 148 4.68 -18.37 5.40
CA ILE A 148 4.09 -18.74 4.11
C ILE A 148 2.59 -18.53 4.18
N PHE A 149 2.05 -17.73 3.28
CA PHE A 149 0.61 -17.63 3.06
C PHE A 149 0.19 -18.55 1.92
N ILE A 150 -0.78 -19.41 2.20
CA ILE A 150 -1.51 -20.16 1.18
C ILE A 150 -2.76 -19.37 0.86
N ILE A 151 -2.93 -19.02 -0.42
CA ILE A 151 -3.98 -18.10 -0.87
C ILE A 151 -4.85 -18.84 -1.88
N GLU A 152 -6.15 -18.87 -1.58
CA GLU A 152 -7.17 -19.47 -2.45
C GLU A 152 -8.34 -18.50 -2.60
N ASN A 153 -8.68 -18.19 -3.84
CA ASN A 153 -9.80 -17.29 -4.15
C ASN A 153 -9.75 -15.99 -3.36
N ASP A 154 -8.56 -15.33 -3.34
CA ASP A 154 -8.23 -14.10 -2.65
C ASP A 154 -7.99 -14.20 -1.14
N TYR A 155 -8.33 -15.31 -0.50
CA TYR A 155 -8.21 -15.42 0.96
C TYR A 155 -6.95 -16.18 1.36
N VAL A 156 -6.27 -15.71 2.37
CA VAL A 156 -5.24 -16.47 3.07
C VAL A 156 -5.95 -17.57 3.86
N VAL A 157 -5.90 -18.79 3.33
CA VAL A 157 -6.57 -19.96 3.92
C VAL A 157 -5.69 -20.67 4.94
N ASP A 158 -4.38 -20.54 4.83
CA ASP A 158 -3.43 -21.05 5.82
C ASP A 158 -2.19 -20.16 5.92
N ILE A 159 -1.59 -20.14 7.10
CA ILE A 159 -0.34 -19.42 7.40
C ILE A 159 0.62 -20.45 7.98
N LEU A 160 1.65 -20.81 7.23
CA LEU A 160 2.66 -21.78 7.63
C LEU A 160 3.91 -21.07 8.15
N GLY A 161 4.69 -21.76 8.96
CA GLY A 161 5.95 -21.30 9.54
C GLY A 161 6.07 -21.75 10.99
N ASN A 162 7.31 -21.98 11.42
CA ASN A 162 7.63 -22.49 12.77
C ASN A 162 8.19 -21.40 13.70
N GLY A 163 8.39 -20.18 13.18
CA GLY A 163 8.96 -19.08 13.96
C GLY A 163 7.93 -18.14 14.56
N THR A 164 8.41 -17.20 15.35
CA THR A 164 7.60 -16.18 16.03
C THR A 164 6.75 -15.35 15.06
N ASP A 165 7.27 -15.05 13.87
CA ASP A 165 6.53 -14.26 12.88
C ASP A 165 5.25 -14.93 12.43
N ALA A 166 5.27 -16.24 12.19
CA ALA A 166 4.07 -16.99 11.80
C ALA A 166 3.04 -17.00 12.95
N VAL A 167 3.49 -17.15 14.21
CA VAL A 167 2.62 -17.08 15.39
C VAL A 167 1.98 -15.70 15.52
N LEU A 168 2.76 -14.64 15.38
CA LEU A 168 2.28 -13.27 15.45
C LEU A 168 1.26 -12.96 14.34
N MET A 169 1.54 -13.35 13.10
CA MET A 169 0.62 -13.13 11.97
C MET A 169 -0.71 -13.89 12.16
N LYS A 170 -0.65 -15.14 12.59
CA LYS A 170 -1.85 -15.93 12.93
C LYS A 170 -2.68 -15.27 14.02
N SER A 171 -2.03 -14.89 15.13
CA SER A 171 -2.69 -14.26 16.27
C SER A 171 -3.33 -12.92 15.89
N TYR A 172 -2.61 -12.09 15.15
CA TYR A 172 -3.07 -10.78 14.70
C TYR A 172 -4.33 -10.90 13.83
N LEU A 173 -4.31 -11.74 12.80
CA LEU A 173 -5.45 -11.91 11.90
C LEU A 173 -6.64 -12.54 12.60
N LYS A 174 -6.41 -13.54 13.46
CA LYS A 174 -7.45 -14.17 14.27
C LYS A 174 -8.15 -13.17 15.20
N GLY A 175 -7.41 -12.16 15.70
CA GLY A 175 -7.93 -11.14 16.61
C GLY A 175 -9.04 -10.28 16.02
N PHE A 176 -9.13 -10.15 14.70
CA PHE A 176 -10.23 -9.42 14.04
C PHE A 176 -11.57 -10.16 14.10
N ASN A 177 -11.56 -11.48 14.26
CA ASN A 177 -12.76 -12.33 14.19
C ASN A 177 -13.63 -12.04 12.96
N ASP A 178 -12.98 -11.73 11.85
CA ASP A 178 -13.58 -11.36 10.58
C ASP A 178 -12.83 -12.07 9.44
N LYS A 179 -13.59 -12.73 8.55
CA LYS A 179 -13.02 -13.42 7.40
C LYS A 179 -12.32 -12.45 6.44
N ASP A 180 -12.84 -11.23 6.30
CA ASP A 180 -12.29 -10.25 5.37
C ASP A 180 -10.93 -9.71 5.81
N ALA A 181 -10.53 -9.90 7.07
CA ALA A 181 -9.16 -9.66 7.51
C ALA A 181 -8.12 -10.52 6.77
N TYR A 182 -8.52 -11.68 6.26
CA TYR A 182 -7.68 -12.60 5.49
C TYR A 182 -7.75 -12.38 3.98
N ALA A 183 -8.61 -11.48 3.51
CA ALA A 183 -8.80 -11.23 2.08
C ALA A 183 -7.63 -10.42 1.50
N THR A 184 -7.25 -10.68 0.24
CA THR A 184 -6.34 -9.83 -0.50
C THR A 184 -6.98 -8.47 -0.76
N SER A 185 -6.42 -7.41 -0.18
CA SER A 185 -6.87 -6.04 -0.42
C SER A 185 -6.33 -5.52 -1.75
N HIS A 186 -5.02 -5.45 -1.86
CA HIS A 186 -4.36 -4.98 -3.07
C HIS A 186 -2.95 -5.56 -3.21
N VAL A 187 -2.45 -5.53 -4.43
CA VAL A 187 -1.09 -5.91 -4.78
C VAL A 187 -0.42 -4.78 -5.53
N GLY A 188 0.91 -4.73 -5.50
CA GLY A 188 1.62 -3.67 -6.19
C GLY A 188 3.13 -3.82 -6.10
N TRP A 189 3.84 -2.76 -6.50
CA TRP A 189 5.29 -2.73 -6.36
C TRP A 189 5.81 -1.30 -6.26
N GLY A 190 6.98 -1.16 -5.62
CA GLY A 190 7.70 0.08 -5.49
C GLY A 190 8.61 0.38 -6.68
N LEU A 191 8.76 1.66 -6.98
CA LEU A 191 9.55 2.20 -8.11
C LEU A 191 10.51 3.32 -7.69
N ASN A 192 10.48 3.74 -6.41
CA ASN A 192 11.31 4.84 -5.93
C ASN A 192 12.69 4.33 -5.52
N LYS A 193 13.69 4.59 -6.36
CA LYS A 193 15.09 4.22 -6.11
C LYS A 193 15.76 5.00 -4.97
N ARG A 194 15.13 6.08 -4.48
CA ARG A 194 15.63 6.87 -3.34
C ARG A 194 15.11 6.37 -2.00
N SER A 195 14.10 5.48 -2.00
CA SER A 195 13.60 4.83 -0.81
C SER A 195 14.70 3.94 -0.22
N ARG A 196 14.77 3.89 1.10
CA ARG A 196 15.78 3.12 1.82
C ARG A 196 15.16 1.88 2.45
N TYR A 197 15.78 0.74 2.20
CA TYR A 197 15.37 -0.52 2.81
C TYR A 197 15.45 -0.46 4.34
N GLU A 198 16.50 0.15 4.87
CA GLU A 198 16.78 0.26 6.31
C GLU A 198 15.89 1.27 7.07
N ALA A 199 14.98 1.97 6.40
CA ALA A 199 14.17 3.03 7.01
C ALA A 199 13.33 2.55 8.23
N LEU A 200 12.93 1.28 8.28
CA LEU A 200 12.26 0.73 9.46
C LEU A 200 13.11 0.71 10.74
N THR A 201 14.42 0.83 10.61
CA THR A 201 15.35 0.87 11.76
C THR A 201 15.91 2.25 12.04
N MET A 202 15.67 3.21 11.14
CA MET A 202 16.21 4.57 11.25
C MET A 202 15.36 5.49 12.13
N TYR A 203 14.06 5.21 12.23
CA TYR A 203 13.09 6.08 12.89
C TYR A 203 12.28 5.32 13.94
N ASP A 204 11.69 6.06 14.88
CA ASP A 204 10.73 5.47 15.81
C ASP A 204 9.51 4.93 15.04
N LYS A 205 9.00 3.78 15.48
CA LYS A 205 7.84 3.15 14.85
C LYS A 205 6.56 3.99 14.93
N ASN A 206 6.49 4.89 15.90
CA ASN A 206 5.37 5.82 16.07
C ASN A 206 5.43 7.01 15.12
N ASP A 207 6.59 7.28 14.51
CA ASP A 207 6.83 8.38 13.57
C ASP A 207 7.02 7.86 12.13
N LEU A 208 6.50 6.69 11.83
CA LEU A 208 6.69 6.02 10.55
C LEU A 208 5.41 5.31 10.10
N ASN A 209 4.76 5.80 9.07
CA ASN A 209 3.66 5.09 8.39
C ASN A 209 4.17 3.90 7.55
N GLY A 210 5.37 4.03 7.02
CA GLY A 210 5.98 3.02 6.16
C GLY A 210 5.65 3.19 4.67
N THR A 211 5.18 4.36 4.24
CA THR A 211 4.92 4.64 2.82
C THR A 211 6.20 4.60 2.01
N GLU A 212 7.33 5.01 2.59
CA GLU A 212 8.64 4.84 1.97
C GLU A 212 8.94 3.39 1.62
N MET A 213 8.60 2.46 2.51
CA MET A 213 8.83 1.02 2.28
C MET A 213 7.95 0.46 1.17
N ARG A 214 6.72 0.96 1.07
CA ARG A 214 5.82 0.59 -0.04
C ARG A 214 6.33 1.10 -1.38
N ALA A 215 7.00 2.25 -1.39
CA ALA A 215 7.57 2.87 -2.58
C ALA A 215 8.95 2.30 -2.97
N LEU A 216 9.60 1.51 -2.12
CA LEU A 216 10.95 0.96 -2.33
C LEU A 216 11.05 0.22 -3.66
N ALA A 217 11.97 0.66 -4.53
CA ALA A 217 12.14 0.08 -5.85
C ALA A 217 12.54 -1.39 -5.78
N GLY A 218 11.82 -2.24 -6.52
CA GLY A 218 12.02 -3.68 -6.55
C GLY A 218 11.26 -4.46 -5.47
N GLY A 219 10.58 -3.77 -4.55
CA GLY A 219 9.70 -4.41 -3.57
C GLY A 219 8.35 -4.80 -4.17
N PHE A 220 7.91 -6.05 -3.99
CA PHE A 220 6.53 -6.46 -4.25
C PHE A 220 5.70 -6.19 -3.00
N LEU A 221 4.55 -5.55 -3.19
CA LEU A 221 3.59 -5.23 -2.14
C LEU A 221 2.41 -6.21 -2.18
N PHE A 222 2.13 -6.83 -1.05
CA PHE A 222 0.92 -7.62 -0.84
C PHE A 222 0.20 -7.10 0.41
N SER A 223 -1.06 -6.75 0.27
CA SER A 223 -1.89 -6.23 1.35
C SER A 223 -3.13 -7.11 1.56
N ILE A 224 -3.48 -7.30 2.81
CA ILE A 224 -4.68 -8.03 3.22
C ILE A 224 -5.66 -7.08 3.94
N GLY A 225 -6.93 -7.44 3.92
CA GLY A 225 -8.03 -6.67 4.50
C GLY A 225 -9.06 -6.20 3.49
N ALA A 226 -9.75 -5.09 3.78
CA ALA A 226 -10.81 -4.54 2.95
C ALA A 226 -10.38 -4.22 1.51
N ASN A 227 -11.28 -4.47 0.57
CA ASN A 227 -11.13 -4.13 -0.85
C ASN A 227 -12.52 -3.76 -1.42
N GLU A 228 -12.81 -2.47 -1.50
CA GLU A 228 -14.09 -1.95 -2.00
C GLU A 228 -14.39 -2.40 -3.44
N PHE A 229 -13.36 -2.52 -4.30
CA PHE A 229 -13.51 -2.94 -5.70
C PHE A 229 -13.89 -4.42 -5.81
N ALA A 230 -13.58 -5.22 -4.80
CA ALA A 230 -14.04 -6.61 -4.69
C ALA A 230 -15.30 -6.74 -3.82
N GLY A 231 -15.85 -5.63 -3.31
CA GLY A 231 -17.04 -5.59 -2.47
C GLY A 231 -16.81 -6.21 -1.08
N ARG A 232 -15.66 -5.93 -0.49
CA ARG A 232 -15.22 -6.36 0.86
C ARG A 232 -14.74 -5.18 1.68
#